data_bd4717e5ce0ab584ec89575f9bc9e805
#
_entry.id   bd4717e5ce0ab584ec89575f9bc9e805
#
_cell.length_a   1.000
_cell.length_b   1.000
_cell.length_c   1.000
_cell.angle_alpha   90.00
_cell.angle_beta   90.00
_cell.angle_gamma   90.00
#
_symmetry.space_group_name_H-M   'P 1'
#
loop_
_entity.id
_entity.type
_entity.pdbx_description
1 polymer ?
#
loop_
_entity_poly.entity_id
_entity_poly.type
_entity_poly.pdbx_seq_one_letter_code
_entity_poly.pdbx_strand_id
1 'polypeptide(L)'
;MGAKPGGMKPPTVARGLGFVSRRTRARLVHGLKERGIRSLDVLAAVESVPRHRFVDEALASRAYEDIPLPIGYQQTISQPFIVALMSEKLIAGSAGRKTVLEVGTGCGYQTAILAHLYEWVCSIERIQPLFERSENTLATLQVDNVELRYGDGYEGWKGRSNFDSILLTAAPERIPPTILAQLAPGGCLVAPVGKVTDQRLRIVRNKGGRLYEEEAEAVRFVPLVRGISE
;
A
#
# COMPACT_ATOMS: atom_id res chain seq x y z
N MET A 1 -28.80 13.40 24.31
CA MET A 1 -27.63 14.28 24.00
C MET A 1 -26.68 13.48 23.12
N GLY A 2 -26.74 13.72 21.83
CA GLY A 2 -25.96 12.97 20.84
C GLY A 2 -24.60 13.62 20.64
N ALA A 3 -23.54 12.85 20.83
CA ALA A 3 -22.18 13.25 20.48
C ALA A 3 -22.04 13.25 18.93
N LYS A 4 -21.66 14.39 18.37
CA LYS A 4 -21.31 14.52 16.95
C LYS A 4 -20.04 13.71 16.67
N PRO A 5 -19.93 12.98 15.54
CA PRO A 5 -18.69 12.34 15.14
C PRO A 5 -17.68 13.44 14.80
N GLY A 6 -16.53 13.42 15.50
CA GLY A 6 -15.42 14.34 15.27
C GLY A 6 -14.84 14.10 13.86
N GLY A 7 -14.94 15.10 13.01
CA GLY A 7 -14.29 15.09 11.71
C GLY A 7 -12.77 14.97 11.88
N MET A 8 -12.19 13.96 11.24
CA MET A 8 -10.77 13.69 11.21
C MET A 8 -10.03 14.89 10.62
N LYS A 9 -9.20 15.57 11.42
CA LYS A 9 -8.29 16.59 10.90
C LYS A 9 -7.20 15.88 10.09
N PRO A 10 -6.91 16.34 8.86
CA PRO A 10 -5.77 15.80 8.14
C PRO A 10 -4.49 16.02 8.94
N PRO A 11 -3.54 15.05 8.96
CA PRO A 11 -2.30 15.17 9.71
C PRO A 11 -1.52 16.40 9.26
N THR A 12 -0.98 17.15 10.24
CA THR A 12 -0.21 18.37 10.00
C THR A 12 1.14 17.99 9.42
N VAL A 13 1.30 18.11 8.11
CA VAL A 13 2.56 17.80 7.41
C VAL A 13 3.66 18.75 7.88
N ALA A 14 4.70 18.22 8.51
CA ALA A 14 5.91 18.94 8.88
C ALA A 14 6.51 19.61 7.63
N ARG A 15 6.82 20.91 7.71
CA ARG A 15 7.46 21.70 6.63
C ARG A 15 8.87 21.15 6.40
N GLY A 16 9.05 20.33 5.36
CA GLY A 16 10.34 19.76 4.98
C GLY A 16 11.03 20.57 3.88
N LEU A 17 12.30 20.70 4.05
CA LEU A 17 13.39 21.24 3.23
C LEU A 17 13.12 21.46 1.72
N GLY A 18 13.54 22.60 1.22
CA GLY A 18 13.30 23.30 -0.05
C GLY A 18 13.52 22.60 -1.40
N PHE A 19 13.89 21.33 -1.47
CA PHE A 19 14.04 20.61 -2.75
C PHE A 19 12.84 19.74 -3.13
N VAL A 20 11.92 19.49 -2.21
CA VAL A 20 10.72 18.69 -2.46
C VAL A 20 9.50 19.59 -2.38
N SER A 21 9.43 20.53 -3.29
CA SER A 21 8.39 21.54 -3.31
C SER A 21 7.01 20.91 -3.57
N ARG A 22 5.98 21.55 -3.05
CA ARG A 22 4.57 21.31 -3.39
C ARG A 22 4.37 21.17 -4.92
N ARG A 23 5.16 21.92 -5.69
CA ARG A 23 5.17 21.88 -7.16
C ARG A 23 5.63 20.54 -7.73
N THR A 24 6.62 19.88 -7.13
CA THR A 24 7.12 18.57 -7.58
C THR A 24 6.08 17.49 -7.34
N ARG A 25 5.41 17.51 -6.19
CA ARG A 25 4.30 16.59 -5.88
C ARG A 25 3.11 16.80 -6.82
N ALA A 26 2.73 18.04 -7.05
CA ALA A 26 1.65 18.37 -7.98
C ALA A 26 1.96 17.91 -9.42
N ARG A 27 3.23 17.98 -9.86
CA ARG A 27 3.64 17.44 -11.17
C ARG A 27 3.49 15.93 -11.24
N LEU A 28 3.89 15.19 -10.19
CA LEU A 28 3.67 13.75 -10.12
C LEU A 28 2.17 13.43 -10.23
N VAL A 29 1.33 14.07 -9.42
CA VAL A 29 -0.13 13.87 -9.43
C VAL A 29 -0.72 14.18 -10.81
N HIS A 30 -0.25 15.23 -11.48
CA HIS A 30 -0.69 15.55 -12.85
C HIS A 30 -0.34 14.41 -13.82
N GLY A 31 0.90 13.90 -13.79
CA GLY A 31 1.31 12.76 -14.63
C GLY A 31 0.50 11.48 -14.35
N LEU A 32 0.13 11.23 -13.08
CA LEU A 32 -0.74 10.10 -12.73
C LEU A 32 -2.14 10.24 -13.35
N LYS A 33 -2.71 11.46 -13.35
CA LYS A 33 -3.99 11.75 -14.01
C LYS A 33 -3.93 11.52 -15.52
N GLU A 34 -2.86 11.97 -16.17
CA GLU A 34 -2.64 11.75 -17.61
C GLU A 34 -2.52 10.26 -17.94
N ARG A 35 -1.95 9.45 -17.05
CA ARG A 35 -1.88 7.99 -17.18
C ARG A 35 -3.18 7.26 -16.83
N GLY A 36 -4.23 7.97 -16.45
CA GLY A 36 -5.56 7.39 -16.28
C GLY A 36 -6.01 7.16 -14.84
N ILE A 37 -5.25 7.58 -13.82
CA ILE A 37 -5.73 7.55 -12.42
C ILE A 37 -6.84 8.59 -12.25
N ARG A 38 -8.02 8.16 -11.79
CA ARG A 38 -9.24 8.98 -11.69
C ARG A 38 -9.69 9.26 -10.26
N SER A 39 -9.33 8.39 -9.31
CA SER A 39 -9.72 8.54 -7.91
C SER A 39 -9.10 9.78 -7.29
N LEU A 40 -9.94 10.75 -6.91
CA LEU A 40 -9.49 11.97 -6.23
C LEU A 40 -8.89 11.66 -4.86
N ASP A 41 -9.41 10.66 -4.14
CA ASP A 41 -8.91 10.25 -2.82
C ASP A 41 -7.47 9.72 -2.96
N VAL A 42 -7.22 8.84 -3.95
CA VAL A 42 -5.88 8.28 -4.21
C VAL A 42 -4.91 9.38 -4.63
N LEU A 43 -5.30 10.29 -5.51
CA LEU A 43 -4.47 11.40 -5.94
C LEU A 43 -4.13 12.34 -4.79
N ALA A 44 -5.11 12.62 -3.91
CA ALA A 44 -4.89 13.43 -2.70
C ALA A 44 -3.95 12.73 -1.71
N ALA A 45 -4.08 11.41 -1.52
CA ALA A 45 -3.17 10.63 -0.69
C ALA A 45 -1.73 10.70 -1.24
N VAL A 46 -1.53 10.48 -2.54
CA VAL A 46 -0.20 10.58 -3.18
C VAL A 46 0.39 11.99 -3.06
N GLU A 47 -0.42 13.04 -3.18
CA GLU A 47 0.04 14.41 -3.00
C GLU A 47 0.45 14.72 -1.56
N SER A 48 -0.27 14.15 -0.57
CA SER A 48 -0.09 14.40 0.84
C SER A 48 1.12 13.68 1.41
N VAL A 49 1.33 12.40 1.04
CA VAL A 49 2.39 11.57 1.60
C VAL A 49 3.77 11.95 1.05
N PRO A 50 4.74 12.34 1.91
CA PRO A 50 6.06 12.80 1.49
C PRO A 50 6.97 11.63 1.07
N ARG A 51 6.84 11.14 -0.17
CA ARG A 51 7.54 9.96 -0.67
C ARG A 51 9.05 9.97 -0.44
N HIS A 52 9.70 11.15 -0.48
CA HIS A 52 11.14 11.29 -0.23
C HIS A 52 11.57 10.89 1.19
N ARG A 53 10.63 10.78 2.14
CA ARG A 53 10.90 10.31 3.51
C ARG A 53 11.00 8.78 3.62
N PHE A 54 10.65 8.07 2.55
CA PHE A 54 10.60 6.61 2.47
C PHE A 54 11.74 6.01 1.64
N VAL A 55 12.66 6.83 1.15
CA VAL A 55 13.86 6.43 0.42
C VAL A 55 15.10 6.96 1.12
N ASP A 56 16.27 6.44 0.77
CA ASP A 56 17.53 6.94 1.27
C ASP A 56 17.76 8.40 0.82
N GLU A 57 18.46 9.19 1.64
CA GLU A 57 18.69 10.61 1.39
C GLU A 57 19.33 10.86 0.02
N ALA A 58 20.24 10.00 -0.40
CA ALA A 58 20.87 10.06 -1.72
C ALA A 58 19.89 9.93 -2.89
N LEU A 59 18.71 9.33 -2.67
CA LEU A 59 17.65 9.13 -3.66
C LEU A 59 16.49 10.13 -3.51
N ALA A 60 16.53 10.99 -2.50
CA ALA A 60 15.42 11.90 -2.19
C ALA A 60 15.04 12.82 -3.35
N SER A 61 16.02 13.27 -4.14
CA SER A 61 15.80 14.10 -5.34
C SER A 61 15.02 13.37 -6.45
N ARG A 62 15.12 12.04 -6.51
CA ARG A 62 14.46 11.17 -7.48
C ARG A 62 13.13 10.60 -6.99
N ALA A 63 12.79 10.81 -5.72
CA ALA A 63 11.63 10.19 -5.09
C ALA A 63 10.30 10.47 -5.80
N TYR A 64 10.21 11.53 -6.58
CA TYR A 64 9.00 11.94 -7.31
C TYR A 64 9.06 11.65 -8.81
N GLU A 65 10.09 10.95 -9.27
CA GLU A 65 10.10 10.32 -10.59
C GLU A 65 9.11 9.14 -10.57
N ASP A 66 8.41 8.90 -11.69
CA ASP A 66 7.48 7.76 -11.79
C ASP A 66 8.20 6.45 -12.10
N ILE A 67 9.12 6.07 -11.21
CA ILE A 67 9.94 4.86 -11.28
C ILE A 67 10.03 4.18 -9.90
N PRO A 68 10.29 2.85 -9.84
CA PRO A 68 10.69 2.20 -8.60
C PRO A 68 12.09 2.64 -8.18
N LEU A 69 12.36 2.67 -6.87
CA LEU A 69 13.68 2.98 -6.32
C LEU A 69 14.10 1.91 -5.29
N PRO A 70 15.39 1.60 -5.13
CA PRO A 70 15.85 0.65 -4.13
C PRO A 70 15.63 1.18 -2.71
N ILE A 71 15.29 0.26 -1.78
CA ILE A 71 15.14 0.55 -0.35
C ILE A 71 16.04 -0.34 0.53
N GLY A 72 16.99 -1.04 -0.08
CA GLY A 72 17.83 -2.05 0.57
C GLY A 72 17.23 -3.45 0.51
N TYR A 73 17.97 -4.44 0.98
CA TYR A 73 17.55 -5.85 1.08
C TYR A 73 16.97 -6.44 -0.21
N GLN A 74 17.44 -5.99 -1.38
CA GLN A 74 16.92 -6.33 -2.70
C GLN A 74 15.43 -5.99 -2.89
N GLN A 75 14.92 -5.04 -2.07
CA GLN A 75 13.55 -4.55 -2.17
C GLN A 75 13.50 -3.17 -2.80
N THR A 76 12.31 -2.78 -3.25
CA THR A 76 12.07 -1.48 -3.87
C THR A 76 10.81 -0.83 -3.32
N ILE A 77 10.81 0.51 -3.24
CA ILE A 77 9.58 1.27 -3.21
C ILE A 77 8.96 1.24 -4.60
N SER A 78 7.71 0.83 -4.70
CA SER A 78 7.03 0.68 -6.00
C SER A 78 6.91 2.01 -6.75
N GLN A 79 6.86 1.94 -8.07
CA GLN A 79 6.59 3.08 -8.95
C GLN A 79 5.30 3.80 -8.51
N PRO A 80 5.29 5.15 -8.41
CA PRO A 80 4.11 5.92 -8.00
C PRO A 80 2.83 5.58 -8.77
N PHE A 81 2.92 5.37 -10.07
CA PHE A 81 1.77 4.95 -10.87
C PHE A 81 1.20 3.60 -10.42
N ILE A 82 2.05 2.63 -10.12
CA ILE A 82 1.61 1.30 -9.66
C ILE A 82 0.95 1.40 -8.27
N VAL A 83 1.52 2.20 -7.36
CA VAL A 83 0.92 2.48 -6.05
C VAL A 83 -0.48 3.07 -6.21
N ALA A 84 -0.63 4.08 -7.06
CA ALA A 84 -1.91 4.74 -7.31
C ALA A 84 -2.91 3.79 -7.97
N LEU A 85 -2.49 3.04 -8.99
CA LEU A 85 -3.33 2.09 -9.73
C LEU A 85 -3.88 0.99 -8.81
N MET A 86 -3.00 0.36 -8.03
CA MET A 86 -3.42 -0.70 -7.11
C MET A 86 -4.36 -0.18 -6.02
N SER A 87 -4.06 1.01 -5.47
CA SER A 87 -4.94 1.67 -4.49
C SER A 87 -6.31 2.01 -5.09
N GLU A 88 -6.36 2.52 -6.32
CA GLU A 88 -7.61 2.85 -7.02
C GLU A 88 -8.46 1.60 -7.28
N LYS A 89 -7.85 0.53 -7.79
CA LYS A 89 -8.55 -0.76 -8.01
C LYS A 89 -9.07 -1.35 -6.70
N LEU A 90 -8.30 -1.22 -5.64
CA LEU A 90 -8.65 -1.73 -4.32
C LEU A 90 -9.90 -1.04 -3.77
N ILE A 91 -9.92 0.30 -3.74
CA ILE A 91 -11.06 1.06 -3.22
C ILE A 91 -12.29 1.00 -4.13
N ALA A 92 -12.10 0.88 -5.45
CA ALA A 92 -13.21 0.72 -6.40
C ALA A 92 -13.85 -0.67 -6.32
N GLY A 93 -13.11 -1.69 -5.90
CA GLY A 93 -13.59 -3.07 -5.81
C GLY A 93 -14.20 -3.44 -4.47
N SER A 94 -14.01 -2.62 -3.43
CA SER A 94 -14.48 -2.89 -2.06
C SER A 94 -15.75 -2.11 -1.73
N ALA A 95 -16.66 -2.74 -0.98
CA ALA A 95 -17.87 -2.10 -0.47
C ALA A 95 -17.62 -1.26 0.81
N GLY A 96 -16.48 -1.44 1.48
CA GLY A 96 -16.11 -0.75 2.72
C GLY A 96 -14.68 -0.25 2.72
N ARG A 97 -14.37 0.67 3.64
CA ARG A 97 -13.02 1.23 3.84
C ARG A 97 -12.64 1.31 5.32
N LYS A 98 -13.16 0.37 6.15
CA LYS A 98 -12.84 0.32 7.57
C LYS A 98 -11.45 -0.27 7.79
N THR A 99 -11.18 -1.43 7.18
CA THR A 99 -9.94 -2.16 7.43
C THR A 99 -9.30 -2.65 6.15
N VAL A 100 -7.97 -2.51 6.08
CA VAL A 100 -7.17 -3.08 5.00
C VAL A 100 -6.00 -3.87 5.58
N LEU A 101 -5.71 -5.02 4.96
CA LEU A 101 -4.49 -5.79 5.19
C LEU A 101 -3.52 -5.51 4.04
N GLU A 102 -2.32 -5.09 4.36
CA GLU A 102 -1.19 -5.01 3.45
C GLU A 102 -0.20 -6.13 3.75
N VAL A 103 0.28 -6.81 2.71
CA VAL A 103 1.35 -7.83 2.82
C VAL A 103 2.58 -7.34 2.06
N GLY A 104 3.62 -6.99 2.81
CA GLY A 104 4.84 -6.35 2.34
C GLY A 104 4.87 -4.85 2.61
N THR A 105 5.13 -4.46 3.87
CA THR A 105 5.25 -3.05 4.29
C THR A 105 6.38 -2.34 3.56
N GLY A 106 7.52 -3.02 3.39
CA GLY A 106 8.72 -2.46 2.80
C GLY A 106 9.19 -1.23 3.57
N CYS A 107 9.25 -0.08 2.88
CA CYS A 107 9.59 1.19 3.53
C CYS A 107 8.39 1.90 4.21
N GLY A 108 7.16 1.40 4.07
CA GLY A 108 5.95 1.99 4.64
C GLY A 108 5.24 3.02 3.75
N TYR A 109 5.70 3.27 2.52
CA TYR A 109 5.07 4.28 1.64
C TYR A 109 3.65 3.89 1.23
N GLN A 110 3.46 2.66 0.75
CA GLN A 110 2.11 2.16 0.40
C GLN A 110 1.23 2.10 1.64
N THR A 111 1.77 1.72 2.79
CA THR A 111 1.08 1.73 4.10
C THR A 111 0.56 3.13 4.42
N ALA A 112 1.40 4.17 4.26
CA ALA A 112 0.98 5.56 4.48
C ALA A 112 -0.11 6.03 3.49
N ILE A 113 -0.06 5.59 2.23
CA ILE A 113 -1.14 5.86 1.25
C ILE A 113 -2.45 5.19 1.70
N LEU A 114 -2.39 3.92 2.13
CA LEU A 114 -3.55 3.19 2.63
C LEU A 114 -4.13 3.84 3.90
N ALA A 115 -3.30 4.39 4.78
CA ALA A 115 -3.74 5.10 5.97
C ALA A 115 -4.55 6.38 5.67
N HIS A 116 -4.39 6.98 4.50
CA HIS A 116 -5.26 8.06 4.01
C HIS A 116 -6.59 7.57 3.43
N LEU A 117 -6.68 6.29 3.05
CA LEU A 117 -7.83 5.73 2.32
C LEU A 117 -8.74 4.87 3.21
N TYR A 118 -8.22 4.37 4.33
CA TYR A 118 -8.91 3.44 5.24
C TYR A 118 -8.89 3.96 6.68
N GLU A 119 -9.88 3.53 7.48
CA GLU A 119 -9.92 3.87 8.91
C GLU A 119 -8.81 3.18 9.69
N TRP A 120 -8.42 1.94 9.29
CA TRP A 120 -7.37 1.17 9.95
C TRP A 120 -6.58 0.31 8.94
N VAL A 121 -5.26 0.34 9.05
CA VAL A 121 -4.33 -0.44 8.23
C VAL A 121 -3.61 -1.46 9.10
N CYS A 122 -3.63 -2.73 8.70
CA CYS A 122 -2.76 -3.77 9.21
C CYS A 122 -1.70 -4.07 8.14
N SER A 123 -0.42 -4.03 8.47
CA SER A 123 0.65 -4.29 7.48
C SER A 123 1.69 -5.27 8.03
N ILE A 124 2.09 -6.24 7.20
CA ILE A 124 3.04 -7.30 7.56
C ILE A 124 4.32 -7.13 6.78
N GLU A 125 5.46 -7.13 7.49
CA GLU A 125 6.80 -7.15 6.90
C GLU A 125 7.60 -8.36 7.42
N ARG A 126 8.29 -9.07 6.51
CA ARG A 126 9.12 -10.24 6.84
C ARG A 126 10.59 -9.92 7.09
N ILE A 127 11.06 -8.76 6.66
CA ILE A 127 12.46 -8.32 6.76
C ILE A 127 12.55 -7.37 7.95
N GLN A 128 13.18 -7.82 9.04
CA GLN A 128 13.21 -7.08 10.30
C GLN A 128 13.74 -5.65 10.16
N PRO A 129 14.88 -5.37 9.51
CA PRO A 129 15.35 -4.00 9.38
C PRO A 129 14.42 -3.07 8.56
N LEU A 130 13.64 -3.62 7.62
CA LEU A 130 12.60 -2.84 6.92
C LEU A 130 11.40 -2.57 7.81
N PHE A 131 10.98 -3.56 8.60
CA PHE A 131 9.93 -3.41 9.60
C PHE A 131 10.26 -2.27 10.57
N GLU A 132 11.43 -2.31 11.22
CA GLU A 132 11.87 -1.29 12.18
C GLU A 132 12.00 0.11 11.54
N ARG A 133 12.53 0.18 10.31
CA ARG A 133 12.64 1.45 9.59
C ARG A 133 11.27 2.03 9.23
N SER A 134 10.34 1.17 8.78
CA SER A 134 8.98 1.61 8.43
C SER A 134 8.20 2.09 9.65
N GLU A 135 8.32 1.40 10.78
CA GLU A 135 7.71 1.79 12.05
C GLU A 135 8.19 3.19 12.48
N ASN A 136 9.51 3.40 12.50
CA ASN A 136 10.10 4.70 12.82
C ASN A 136 9.67 5.82 11.86
N THR A 137 9.60 5.52 10.55
CA THR A 137 9.20 6.51 9.53
C THR A 137 7.74 6.90 9.70
N LEU A 138 6.83 5.92 9.86
CA LEU A 138 5.40 6.16 10.03
C LEU A 138 5.12 6.92 11.35
N ALA A 139 5.79 6.56 12.45
CA ALA A 139 5.71 7.28 13.71
C ALA A 139 6.18 8.74 13.58
N THR A 140 7.31 8.99 12.90
CA THR A 140 7.82 10.34 12.64
C THR A 140 6.84 11.19 11.82
N LEU A 141 6.10 10.55 10.91
CA LEU A 141 5.08 11.20 10.07
C LEU A 141 3.71 11.28 10.77
N GLN A 142 3.60 10.79 12.01
CA GLN A 142 2.37 10.80 12.82
C GLN A 142 1.21 10.05 12.11
N VAL A 143 1.53 8.91 11.49
CA VAL A 143 0.54 7.99 10.92
C VAL A 143 0.13 7.04 12.05
N ASP A 144 -1.01 7.27 12.66
CA ASP A 144 -1.46 6.65 13.92
C ASP A 144 -2.55 5.57 13.74
N ASN A 145 -3.12 5.45 12.55
CA ASN A 145 -4.13 4.46 12.19
C ASN A 145 -3.54 3.21 11.50
N VAL A 146 -2.33 2.81 11.92
CA VAL A 146 -1.59 1.68 11.35
C VAL A 146 -1.11 0.75 12.45
N GLU A 147 -1.28 -0.56 12.25
CA GLU A 147 -0.66 -1.61 13.05
C GLU A 147 0.30 -2.40 12.18
N LEU A 148 1.59 -2.37 12.53
CA LEU A 148 2.63 -3.12 11.84
C LEU A 148 2.91 -4.44 12.56
N ARG A 149 3.25 -5.47 11.79
CA ARG A 149 3.67 -6.76 12.34
C ARG A 149 4.88 -7.31 11.58
N TYR A 150 5.91 -7.68 12.34
CA TYR A 150 6.99 -8.51 11.83
C TYR A 150 6.50 -9.95 11.71
N GLY A 151 6.53 -10.54 10.50
CA GLY A 151 6.00 -11.88 10.28
C GLY A 151 5.98 -12.35 8.82
N ASP A 152 5.59 -13.61 8.64
CA ASP A 152 5.43 -14.23 7.33
C ASP A 152 4.09 -13.81 6.69
N GLY A 153 4.18 -13.08 5.59
CA GLY A 153 2.99 -12.63 4.84
C GLY A 153 2.11 -13.75 4.28
N TYR A 154 2.64 -14.96 4.08
CA TYR A 154 1.84 -16.13 3.67
C TYR A 154 0.81 -16.55 4.70
N GLU A 155 1.04 -16.24 5.97
CA GLU A 155 0.12 -16.57 7.06
C GLU A 155 -1.04 -15.58 7.19
N GLY A 156 -0.95 -14.43 6.53
CA GLY A 156 -1.88 -13.34 6.71
C GLY A 156 -1.81 -12.76 8.13
N TRP A 157 -2.85 -12.05 8.54
CA TRP A 157 -2.93 -11.42 9.85
C TRP A 157 -3.52 -12.37 10.90
N LYS A 158 -2.67 -12.90 11.79
CA LYS A 158 -3.14 -13.80 12.87
C LYS A 158 -4.05 -13.06 13.85
N GLY A 159 -5.21 -13.64 14.14
CA GLY A 159 -6.17 -13.11 15.12
C GLY A 159 -7.16 -12.08 14.57
N ARG A 160 -7.09 -11.73 13.28
CA ARG A 160 -8.08 -10.89 12.60
C ARG A 160 -8.41 -11.46 11.23
N SER A 161 -9.66 -11.35 10.84
CA SER A 161 -10.17 -11.69 9.51
C SER A 161 -11.23 -10.65 9.10
N ASN A 162 -11.87 -10.85 7.96
CA ASN A 162 -12.91 -9.96 7.43
C ASN A 162 -12.38 -8.54 7.13
N PHE A 163 -11.22 -8.46 6.47
CA PHE A 163 -10.74 -7.21 5.94
C PHE A 163 -11.60 -6.75 4.76
N ASP A 164 -12.00 -5.48 4.75
CA ASP A 164 -12.70 -4.89 3.60
C ASP A 164 -11.83 -4.93 2.35
N SER A 165 -10.51 -4.83 2.55
CA SER A 165 -9.55 -4.88 1.46
C SER A 165 -8.27 -5.59 1.85
N ILE A 166 -7.62 -6.23 0.86
CA ILE A 166 -6.30 -6.86 1.02
C ILE A 166 -5.42 -6.44 -0.15
N LEU A 167 -4.22 -5.95 0.14
CA LEU A 167 -3.22 -5.55 -0.85
C LEU A 167 -1.94 -6.37 -0.67
N LEU A 168 -1.47 -7.03 -1.71
CA LEU A 168 -0.14 -7.64 -1.73
C LEU A 168 0.81 -6.74 -2.51
N THR A 169 1.95 -6.42 -1.93
CA THR A 169 3.03 -5.63 -2.55
C THR A 169 4.23 -6.47 -2.96
N ALA A 170 4.09 -7.79 -2.84
CA ALA A 170 5.02 -8.80 -3.35
C ALA A 170 4.23 -9.87 -4.10
N ALA A 171 4.83 -10.48 -5.12
CA ALA A 171 4.15 -11.40 -6.04
C ALA A 171 4.27 -12.86 -5.59
N PRO A 172 3.19 -13.51 -5.13
CA PRO A 172 3.13 -14.97 -5.07
C PRO A 172 2.91 -15.58 -6.46
N GLU A 173 3.32 -16.82 -6.68
CA GLU A 173 2.91 -17.55 -7.90
C GLU A 173 1.39 -17.79 -7.94
N ARG A 174 0.76 -17.96 -6.77
CA ARG A 174 -0.69 -18.04 -6.56
C ARG A 174 -1.04 -17.36 -5.25
N ILE A 175 -2.17 -16.68 -5.20
CA ILE A 175 -2.63 -16.02 -3.97
C ILE A 175 -2.83 -17.08 -2.88
N PRO A 176 -2.20 -16.94 -1.69
CA PRO A 176 -2.33 -17.90 -0.61
C PRO A 176 -3.79 -18.02 -0.14
N PRO A 177 -4.33 -19.25 0.02
CA PRO A 177 -5.68 -19.47 0.52
C PRO A 177 -5.91 -18.85 1.91
N THR A 178 -4.87 -18.81 2.75
CA THR A 178 -4.89 -18.16 4.08
C THR A 178 -5.18 -16.68 4.00
N ILE A 179 -4.71 -15.99 2.97
CA ILE A 179 -4.98 -14.57 2.73
C ILE A 179 -6.39 -14.39 2.16
N LEU A 180 -6.78 -15.21 1.17
CA LEU A 180 -8.14 -15.17 0.60
C LEU A 180 -9.23 -15.39 1.65
N ALA A 181 -8.99 -16.29 2.62
CA ALA A 181 -9.92 -16.56 3.70
C ALA A 181 -10.13 -15.37 4.66
N GLN A 182 -9.25 -14.37 4.62
CA GLN A 182 -9.36 -13.16 5.46
C GLN A 182 -10.11 -12.02 4.77
N LEU A 183 -10.54 -12.20 3.51
CA LEU A 183 -11.28 -11.19 2.77
C LEU A 183 -12.77 -11.21 3.15
N ALA A 184 -13.27 -10.08 3.62
CA ALA A 184 -14.68 -9.92 4.00
C ALA A 184 -15.65 -10.14 2.82
N PRO A 185 -16.91 -10.54 3.07
CA PRO A 185 -17.97 -10.41 2.08
C PRO A 185 -18.10 -8.94 1.61
N GLY A 186 -18.15 -8.71 0.32
CA GLY A 186 -18.09 -7.36 -0.28
C GLY A 186 -16.67 -6.78 -0.40
N GLY A 187 -15.66 -7.50 0.06
CA GLY A 187 -14.27 -7.07 0.04
C GLY A 187 -13.58 -7.25 -1.31
N CYS A 188 -12.45 -6.56 -1.46
CA CYS A 188 -11.59 -6.60 -2.64
C CYS A 188 -10.14 -6.91 -2.26
N LEU A 189 -9.50 -7.82 -3.01
CA LEU A 189 -8.07 -8.09 -2.92
C LEU A 189 -7.41 -7.68 -4.25
N VAL A 190 -6.28 -6.98 -4.17
CA VAL A 190 -5.42 -6.66 -5.32
C VAL A 190 -4.03 -7.21 -5.06
N ALA A 191 -3.51 -8.00 -6.00
CA ALA A 191 -2.20 -8.62 -5.88
C ALA A 191 -1.49 -8.73 -7.24
N PRO A 192 -0.16 -8.53 -7.30
CA PRO A 192 0.64 -9.06 -8.39
C PRO A 192 0.73 -10.58 -8.24
N VAL A 193 0.50 -11.33 -9.31
CA VAL A 193 0.52 -12.81 -9.28
C VAL A 193 1.27 -13.33 -10.48
N GLY A 194 2.10 -14.35 -10.29
CA GLY A 194 2.83 -15.02 -11.35
C GLY A 194 4.31 -15.21 -11.08
N LYS A 195 5.01 -15.82 -12.02
CA LYS A 195 6.46 -15.98 -11.98
C LYS A 195 7.16 -14.66 -12.28
N VAL A 196 8.40 -14.51 -11.85
CA VAL A 196 9.20 -13.25 -11.99
C VAL A 196 9.19 -12.69 -13.43
N THR A 197 9.07 -13.55 -14.43
CA THR A 197 9.08 -13.16 -15.86
C THR A 197 7.68 -12.87 -16.42
N ASP A 198 6.62 -13.25 -15.71
CA ASP A 198 5.24 -13.08 -16.18
C ASP A 198 4.30 -12.88 -14.98
N GLN A 199 4.17 -11.62 -14.56
CA GLN A 199 3.29 -11.22 -13.46
C GLN A 199 2.17 -10.34 -13.99
N ARG A 200 0.96 -10.61 -13.50
CA ARG A 200 -0.23 -9.81 -13.75
C ARG A 200 -0.88 -9.37 -12.46
N LEU A 201 -1.48 -8.18 -12.44
CA LEU A 201 -2.37 -7.82 -11.36
C LEU A 201 -3.62 -8.69 -11.39
N ARG A 202 -3.96 -9.24 -10.24
CA ARG A 202 -5.21 -9.95 -10.01
C ARG A 202 -6.07 -9.14 -9.07
N ILE A 203 -7.34 -9.00 -9.42
CA ILE A 203 -8.36 -8.34 -8.61
C ILE A 203 -9.35 -9.41 -8.22
N VAL A 204 -9.45 -9.71 -6.93
CA VAL A 204 -10.40 -10.70 -6.41
C VAL A 204 -11.47 -9.98 -5.61
N ARG A 205 -12.74 -10.20 -5.97
CA ARG A 205 -13.90 -9.63 -5.26
C ARG A 205 -14.69 -10.75 -4.59
N ASN A 206 -14.96 -10.58 -3.31
CA ASN A 206 -15.81 -11.49 -2.54
C ASN A 206 -17.26 -11.03 -2.59
N LYS A 207 -18.05 -11.59 -3.49
CA LYS A 207 -19.50 -11.30 -3.63
C LYS A 207 -20.32 -12.34 -2.88
N GLY A 208 -20.71 -12.04 -1.63
CA GLY A 208 -21.54 -12.91 -0.83
C GLY A 208 -20.93 -14.29 -0.52
N GLY A 209 -19.63 -14.36 -0.31
CA GLY A 209 -18.89 -15.62 -0.07
C GLY A 209 -18.36 -16.31 -1.32
N ARG A 210 -18.72 -15.84 -2.52
CA ARG A 210 -18.16 -16.32 -3.78
C ARG A 210 -17.09 -15.38 -4.29
N LEU A 211 -15.91 -15.93 -4.61
CA LEU A 211 -14.77 -15.18 -5.14
C LEU A 211 -14.84 -15.08 -6.68
N TYR A 212 -14.67 -13.87 -7.18
CA TYR A 212 -14.57 -13.55 -8.60
C TYR A 212 -13.21 -12.92 -8.86
N GLU A 213 -12.43 -13.52 -9.74
CA GLU A 213 -11.10 -13.08 -10.10
C GLU A 213 -11.09 -12.45 -11.49
N GLU A 214 -10.40 -11.32 -11.62
CA GLU A 214 -10.18 -10.59 -12.85
C GLU A 214 -8.67 -10.37 -13.02
N GLU A 215 -8.17 -10.60 -14.25
CA GLU A 215 -6.81 -10.27 -14.62
C GLU A 215 -6.73 -8.84 -15.17
N ALA A 216 -5.70 -8.12 -14.76
CA ALA A 216 -5.47 -6.74 -15.17
C ALA A 216 -4.05 -6.56 -15.77
N GLU A 217 -3.41 -5.43 -15.52
CA GLU A 217 -2.17 -5.00 -16.16
C GLU A 217 -0.98 -5.93 -15.85
N ALA A 218 -0.06 -6.04 -16.81
CA ALA A 218 1.25 -6.64 -16.58
C ALA A 218 2.07 -5.77 -15.63
N VAL A 219 2.72 -6.40 -14.65
CA VAL A 219 3.49 -5.72 -13.60
C VAL A 219 4.79 -6.46 -13.30
N ARG A 220 5.66 -5.82 -12.51
CA ARG A 220 6.88 -6.44 -12.03
C ARG A 220 7.10 -6.12 -10.55
N PHE A 221 7.01 -7.16 -9.73
CA PHE A 221 7.21 -7.11 -8.29
C PHE A 221 8.27 -8.11 -7.83
N VAL A 222 8.83 -7.86 -6.66
CA VAL A 222 9.63 -8.86 -5.94
C VAL A 222 8.75 -10.05 -5.58
N PRO A 223 9.31 -11.28 -5.50
CA PRO A 223 8.53 -12.45 -5.13
C PRO A 223 8.06 -12.37 -3.67
N LEU A 224 6.85 -12.86 -3.40
CA LEU A 224 6.43 -13.16 -2.04
C LEU A 224 7.19 -14.40 -1.57
N VAL A 225 7.90 -14.29 -0.44
CA VAL A 225 8.77 -15.35 0.11
C VAL A 225 8.26 -15.76 1.47
N ARG A 226 8.27 -17.07 1.78
CA ARG A 226 7.90 -17.63 3.08
C ARG A 226 8.93 -17.34 4.14
N GLY A 227 8.47 -17.32 5.39
CA GLY A 227 9.29 -17.13 6.57
C GLY A 227 9.74 -15.68 6.75
N ILE A 228 10.40 -15.44 7.87
CA ILE A 228 10.99 -14.15 8.26
C ILE A 228 12.48 -14.09 7.92
N SER A 229 13.04 -12.88 7.87
CA SER A 229 14.46 -12.63 7.61
C SER A 229 14.95 -11.54 8.56
N GLU A 230 16.03 -11.85 9.26
CA GLU A 230 16.78 -10.93 10.12
C GLU A 230 17.73 -10.04 9.30
#